data_46cd4bb0e682287f5f2c2c41bfe8ca51
#
_entry.id   46cd4bb0e682287f5f2c2c41bfe8ca51
#
_cell.length_a   1.000
_cell.length_b   1.000
_cell.length_c   1.000
_cell.angle_alpha   90.00
_cell.angle_beta   90.00
_cell.angle_gamma   90.00
#
_symmetry.space_group_name_H-M   'P 1'
#
loop_
_entity.id
_entity.type
_entity.pdbx_description
1 polymer ?
#
loop_
_entity_poly.entity_id
_entity_poly.type
_entity_poly.pdbx_seq_one_letter_code
_entity_poly.pdbx_strand_id
1 'polypeptide(L)' 'NGLEIDIIYDNSKNIQEENEKLLKEKEKLETSINRREKLLSNENYINRAPSEIVEQERNNLEKEKELLKNILNKFTN' A
#
# COMPACT_ATOMS: atom_id res chain seq x y z
N ASN A 1 -2.69 24.24 33.05
CA ASN A 1 -2.75 24.66 31.71
C ASN A 1 -2.63 23.46 30.79
N GLY A 2 -2.54 23.69 29.49
CA GLY A 2 -2.52 22.63 28.52
C GLY A 2 -1.30 21.71 28.49
N LEU A 3 -0.33 21.97 29.35
CA LEU A 3 0.91 21.21 29.35
C LEU A 3 0.72 19.73 29.65
N GLU A 4 -0.12 19.44 30.64
CA GLU A 4 -0.38 18.05 31.00
C GLU A 4 -1.12 17.33 29.90
N ILE A 5 -2.03 18.01 29.27
CA ILE A 5 -2.81 17.46 28.17
C ILE A 5 -1.89 17.19 26.98
N ASP A 6 -0.88 18.03 26.81
CA ASP A 6 0.07 17.86 25.72
C ASP A 6 0.81 16.52 25.78
N ILE A 7 1.14 16.06 26.98
CA ILE A 7 1.82 14.79 27.15
C ILE A 7 0.93 13.64 26.63
N ILE A 8 -0.34 13.68 26.98
CA ILE A 8 -1.29 12.68 26.53
C ILE A 8 -1.49 12.77 25.03
N TYR A 9 -1.56 13.99 24.52
CA TYR A 9 -1.71 14.21 23.09
C TYR A 9 -0.51 13.71 22.29
N ASP A 10 0.68 13.83 22.87
CA ASP A 10 1.88 13.35 22.19
C ASP A 10 1.81 11.87 21.89
N ASN A 11 1.34 11.08 22.85
CA ASN A 11 1.15 9.65 22.62
C ASN A 11 0.12 9.39 21.55
N SER A 12 -0.97 10.15 21.59
CA SER A 12 -2.02 10.01 20.57
C SER A 12 -1.51 10.41 19.20
N LYS A 13 -0.70 11.46 19.14
CA LYS A 13 -0.13 11.90 17.87
C LYS A 13 0.76 10.85 17.26
N ASN A 14 1.58 10.17 18.06
CA ASN A 14 2.47 9.14 17.56
C ASN A 14 1.68 8.02 16.92
N ILE A 15 0.60 7.59 17.56
CA ILE A 15 -0.25 6.55 17.01
C ILE A 15 -0.92 7.02 15.72
N GLN A 16 -1.41 8.26 15.71
CA GLN A 16 -2.02 8.82 14.52
C GLN A 16 -1.04 8.98 13.39
N GLU A 17 0.18 9.41 13.68
CA GLU A 17 1.21 9.55 12.65
C GLU A 17 1.54 8.20 12.01
N GLU A 18 1.66 7.16 12.83
CA GLU A 18 1.91 5.83 12.32
C GLU A 18 0.75 5.36 11.42
N ASN A 19 -0.47 5.59 11.88
CA ASN A 19 -1.64 5.24 11.09
C ASN A 19 -1.71 6.03 9.79
N GLU A 20 -1.37 7.30 9.83
CA GLU A 20 -1.35 8.13 8.63
C GLU A 20 -0.32 7.63 7.62
N LYS A 21 0.85 7.25 8.10
CA LYS A 21 1.87 6.68 7.23
C LYS A 21 1.39 5.39 6.59
N LEU A 22 0.78 4.54 7.39
CA LEU A 22 0.24 3.27 6.89
C LEU A 22 -0.87 3.52 5.89
N LEU A 23 -1.73 4.50 6.15
CA LEU A 23 -2.78 4.87 5.20
C LEU A 23 -2.22 5.33 3.87
N LYS A 24 -1.19 6.16 3.91
CA LYS A 24 -0.56 6.64 2.68
C LYS A 24 0.07 5.49 1.91
N GLU A 25 0.76 4.62 2.59
CA GLU A 25 1.35 3.45 1.95
C GLU A 25 0.27 2.54 1.36
N LYS A 26 -0.80 2.34 2.12
CA LYS A 26 -1.94 1.55 1.67
C LYS A 26 -2.53 2.13 0.38
N GLU A 27 -2.76 3.43 0.36
CA GLU A 27 -3.32 4.09 -0.82
C GLU A 27 -2.40 3.95 -2.02
N LYS A 28 -1.11 4.14 -1.82
CA LYS A 28 -0.13 3.98 -2.90
C LYS A 28 -0.14 2.56 -3.44
N LEU A 29 -0.16 1.59 -2.54
CA LEU A 29 -0.18 0.19 -2.94
C LEU A 29 -1.48 -0.16 -3.67
N GLU A 30 -2.61 0.30 -3.18
CA GLU A 30 -3.89 0.05 -3.83
C GLU A 30 -3.92 0.64 -5.24
N THR A 31 -3.43 1.88 -5.39
CA THR A 31 -3.36 2.52 -6.68
C THR A 31 -2.45 1.75 -7.64
N SER A 32 -1.29 1.36 -7.14
CA SER A 32 -0.32 0.59 -7.93
C SER A 32 -0.88 -0.77 -8.32
N ILE A 33 -1.50 -1.47 -7.38
CA ILE A 33 -2.10 -2.77 -7.62
C ILE A 33 -3.20 -2.66 -8.67
N ASN A 34 -4.08 -1.68 -8.55
CA ASN A 34 -5.15 -1.47 -9.51
C ASN A 34 -4.60 -1.21 -10.91
N ARG A 35 -3.56 -0.40 -11.00
CA ARG A 35 -2.93 -0.09 -12.28
C ARG A 35 -2.33 -1.34 -12.92
N ARG A 36 -1.60 -2.13 -12.13
CA ARG A 36 -1.00 -3.36 -12.63
C ARG A 36 -2.04 -4.39 -13.02
N GLU A 37 -3.10 -4.50 -12.24
CA GLU A 37 -4.19 -5.41 -12.58
C GLU A 37 -4.84 -5.03 -13.90
N LYS A 38 -5.05 -3.75 -14.13
CA LYS A 38 -5.59 -3.28 -15.40
C LYS A 38 -4.66 -3.60 -16.57
N LEU A 39 -3.37 -3.37 -16.37
CA LEU A 39 -2.39 -3.70 -17.39
C LEU A 39 -2.37 -5.20 -17.71
N LEU A 40 -2.39 -6.01 -16.67
CA LEU A 40 -2.33 -7.46 -16.83
C LEU A 40 -3.62 -8.05 -17.38
N SER A 41 -4.74 -7.36 -17.20
CA SER A 41 -6.01 -7.80 -17.78
C SER A 41 -6.23 -7.26 -19.19
N ASN A 42 -5.37 -6.39 -19.68
CA ASN A 42 -5.44 -5.84 -21.02
C ASN A 42 -4.74 -6.79 -22.00
N GLU A 43 -5.54 -7.46 -22.83
CA GLU A 43 -5.00 -8.42 -23.78
C GLU A 43 -4.01 -7.79 -24.77
N ASN A 44 -4.29 -6.56 -25.18
CA ASN A 44 -3.40 -5.85 -26.09
C ASN A 44 -2.03 -5.64 -25.49
N TYR A 45 -1.99 -5.30 -24.20
CA TYR A 45 -0.74 -5.12 -23.50
C TYR A 45 0.03 -6.44 -23.39
N ILE A 46 -0.66 -7.50 -22.99
CA ILE A 46 -0.05 -8.81 -22.80
C ILE A 46 0.49 -9.33 -24.13
N ASN A 47 -0.23 -9.12 -25.21
CA ASN A 47 0.19 -9.57 -26.53
C ASN A 47 1.38 -8.80 -27.08
N ARG A 48 1.49 -7.54 -26.74
CA ARG A 48 2.57 -6.67 -27.22
C ARG A 48 3.81 -6.69 -26.35
N ALA A 49 3.62 -6.81 -25.05
CA ALA A 49 4.73 -6.78 -24.12
C ALA A 49 5.47 -8.11 -24.13
N PRO A 50 6.81 -8.06 -23.96
CA PRO A 50 7.58 -9.31 -23.81
C PRO A 50 7.11 -10.09 -22.59
N SER A 51 7.20 -11.40 -22.66
CA SER A 51 6.76 -12.26 -21.57
C SER A 51 7.52 -12.00 -20.28
N GLU A 52 8.78 -11.62 -20.39
CA GLU A 52 9.59 -11.26 -19.21
C GLU A 52 9.03 -10.09 -18.45
N ILE A 53 8.57 -9.07 -19.18
CA ILE A 53 7.99 -7.90 -18.57
C ILE A 53 6.65 -8.24 -17.92
N VAL A 54 5.84 -9.05 -18.58
CA VAL A 54 4.56 -9.49 -18.04
C VAL A 54 4.79 -10.26 -16.73
N GLU A 55 5.77 -11.15 -16.70
CA GLU A 55 6.11 -11.89 -15.50
C GLU A 55 6.58 -10.98 -14.38
N GLN A 56 7.42 -10.00 -14.70
CA GLN A 56 7.87 -9.02 -13.71
C GLN A 56 6.70 -8.26 -13.12
N GLU A 57 5.76 -7.85 -13.95
CA GLU A 57 4.58 -7.13 -13.48
C GLU A 57 3.74 -8.01 -12.56
N ARG A 58 3.57 -9.27 -12.90
CA ARG A 58 2.84 -10.21 -12.06
C ARG A 58 3.53 -10.41 -10.72
N ASN A 59 4.85 -10.58 -10.74
CA ASN A 59 5.62 -10.75 -9.52
C ASN A 59 5.54 -9.51 -8.64
N ASN A 60 5.64 -8.33 -9.25
CA ASN A 60 5.53 -7.09 -8.52
C ASN A 60 4.12 -6.92 -7.93
N LEU A 61 3.11 -7.31 -8.69
CA LEU A 61 1.74 -7.25 -8.22
C LEU A 61 1.53 -8.12 -6.99
N GLU A 62 2.04 -9.35 -7.02
CA GLU A 62 1.95 -10.25 -5.89
C GLU A 62 2.66 -9.69 -4.66
N LYS A 63 3.85 -9.13 -4.86
CA LYS A 63 4.60 -8.51 -3.77
C LYS A 63 3.83 -7.34 -3.17
N GLU A 64 3.25 -6.52 -4.01
CA GLU A 64 2.48 -5.38 -3.54
C GLU A 64 1.23 -5.81 -2.79
N LYS A 65 0.56 -6.85 -3.27
CA LYS A 65 -0.60 -7.39 -2.57
C LYS A 65 -0.21 -7.93 -1.19
N GLU A 66 0.92 -8.58 -1.10
CA GLU A 66 1.41 -9.09 0.17
C GLU A 66 1.77 -7.95 1.13
N LEU A 67 2.43 -6.92 0.62
CA LEU A 67 2.74 -5.74 1.41
C LEU A 67 1.47 -5.07 1.92
N LEU A 68 0.46 -4.96 1.06
CA LEU A 68 -0.82 -4.39 1.44
C LEU A 68 -1.47 -5.22 2.54
N LYS A 69 -1.43 -6.52 2.42
CA LYS A 69 -1.98 -7.42 3.43
C LYS A 69 -1.29 -7.21 4.77
N ASN A 70 0.03 -7.06 4.77
CA ASN A 70 0.78 -6.80 5.99
C ASN A 70 0.39 -5.47 6.61
N ILE A 71 0.20 -4.45 5.80
CA ILE A 71 -0.23 -3.14 6.28
C ILE A 71 -1.62 -3.24 6.91
N LEU A 72 -2.53 -3.94 6.26
CA LEU A 72 -3.87 -4.12 6.79
C LEU A 72 -3.85 -4.87 8.12
N ASN A 73 -2.97 -5.85 8.27
CA ASN A 73 -2.80 -6.57 9.52
C ASN A 73 -2.33 -5.64 10.64
N LYS A 74 -1.47 -4.68 10.32
CA LYS A 74 -1.02 -3.70 11.30
C LYS A 74 -2.15 -2.83 11.79
N PHE A 75 -3.08 -2.47 10.89
CA PHE A 75 -4.24 -1.68 11.31
C PHE A 75 -5.15 -2.42 12.27
N THR A 76 -5.29 -3.73 12.09
CA THR A 76 -6.18 -4.52 12.93
C THR A 76 -5.59 -4.83 14.30
N ASN A 77 -4.31 -4.74 14.44
CA ASN A 77 -3.65 -4.95 15.73
C ASN A 77 -3.63 -3.66 16.55
#